data_829784640dccb49d15d5d51fe765ee1f
#
_entry.id   829784640dccb49d15d5d51fe765ee1f
#
_cell.length_a   1.000
_cell.length_b   1.000
_cell.length_c   1.000
_cell.angle_alpha   90.00
_cell.angle_beta   90.00
_cell.angle_gamma   90.00
#
_symmetry.space_group_name_H-M   'P 1'
#
loop_
_entity.id
_entity.type
_entity.pdbx_description
1 polymer ?
#
loop_
_entity_poly.entity_id
_entity_poly.type
_entity_poly.pdbx_seq_one_letter_code
_entity_poly.pdbx_strand_id
1 'polypeptide(L)'
;MKLTHLVVAMAAGALFHNGSAIAQNDQASTAANQSAQPETGAKQEFKIKRVTPAYWRVTIDHPPFNIFGPESIPQLNSVITQIENDAELKVVVFDSSVPGFFLTHYDFVPPLEVTTRMPPGPTGMPPLPDMLTRLSRSSVVSIVSIRGRATGVGSELSLASDMRFASREKAVLSQFEVGAGFVPGGGPMSRLPRLMGRGRALEILLSGNDINGELAERYGYVNRSLPDAELDKFVDTLARRIASFDKQTIGEIKHFVNISTLPPDSEVGPQWDAFITSVQRPAAQQDIKKLMELGLQKKPDVEIHLDRYTGKVNQPDK
;
A
#
# COMPACT_ATOMS: atom_id res chain seq x y z
N MET A 1 51.42 15.68 -29.40
CA MET A 1 52.42 16.57 -28.80
C MET A 1 52.09 16.74 -27.32
N LYS A 2 53.01 16.21 -26.47
CA LYS A 2 53.27 16.42 -25.04
C LYS A 2 52.16 16.32 -24.01
N LEU A 3 52.21 15.18 -23.31
CA LEU A 3 52.05 14.92 -21.88
C LEU A 3 52.55 16.09 -20.97
N THR A 4 51.85 16.28 -19.86
CA THR A 4 52.52 16.64 -18.60
C THR A 4 51.73 16.07 -17.40
N HIS A 5 52.36 15.14 -16.70
CA HIS A 5 52.03 14.61 -15.38
C HIS A 5 52.31 15.69 -14.31
N LEU A 6 51.53 15.73 -13.25
CA LEU A 6 52.01 16.28 -11.98
C LEU A 6 51.55 15.37 -10.84
N VAL A 7 52.55 14.72 -10.23
CA VAL A 7 52.56 13.98 -8.95
C VAL A 7 53.14 14.92 -7.88
N VAL A 8 52.54 15.04 -6.72
CA VAL A 8 53.18 15.44 -5.45
C VAL A 8 52.43 14.75 -4.33
N ALA A 9 52.90 13.85 -3.73
CA ALA A 9 53.80 13.33 -2.69
C ALA A 9 53.55 13.96 -1.29
N MET A 10 53.20 13.07 -0.41
CA MET A 10 53.44 12.87 1.03
C MET A 10 54.02 13.99 1.87
N ALA A 11 53.50 14.15 3.08
CA ALA A 11 54.32 14.31 4.28
C ALA A 11 53.64 13.67 5.51
N ALA A 12 54.33 12.74 6.09
CA ALA A 12 54.06 12.10 7.37
C ALA A 12 54.64 12.97 8.51
N GLY A 13 54.04 12.92 9.66
CA GLY A 13 54.58 13.48 10.89
C GLY A 13 54.02 12.74 12.11
N ALA A 14 54.86 11.95 12.72
CA ALA A 14 54.56 11.10 13.89
C ALA A 14 55.13 11.75 15.20
N LEU A 15 54.72 11.15 16.33
CA LEU A 15 55.35 11.11 17.67
C LEU A 15 54.84 12.16 18.67
N PHE A 16 54.59 11.91 19.96
CA PHE A 16 54.82 10.86 20.95
C PHE A 16 53.95 11.06 22.22
N HIS A 17 53.60 9.96 22.88
CA HIS A 17 53.70 9.55 24.29
C HIS A 17 52.94 10.32 25.39
N ASN A 18 52.17 9.70 26.20
CA ASN A 18 52.18 8.91 27.44
C ASN A 18 50.78 8.90 28.00
N GLY A 19 50.14 7.86 28.44
CA GLY A 19 50.55 6.80 29.32
C GLY A 19 49.92 6.99 30.69
N SER A 20 48.84 6.24 31.01
CA SER A 20 48.64 5.58 32.29
C SER A 20 47.26 4.90 32.34
N ALA A 21 47.30 3.63 32.66
CA ALA A 21 46.20 2.73 32.91
C ALA A 21 45.44 3.06 34.20
N ILE A 22 44.17 2.62 34.29
CA ILE A 22 43.64 1.86 35.44
C ILE A 22 42.23 1.33 35.05
N ALA A 23 42.17 0.01 35.07
CA ALA A 23 41.13 -0.93 35.51
C ALA A 23 39.64 -0.76 35.08
N GLN A 24 39.23 -1.75 34.32
CA GLN A 24 38.11 -2.68 34.56
C GLN A 24 36.75 -2.11 35.04
N ASN A 25 35.74 -2.18 34.15
CA ASN A 25 34.53 -2.86 34.52
C ASN A 25 33.84 -3.41 33.24
N ASP A 26 34.00 -4.73 33.04
CA ASP A 26 33.15 -5.53 32.18
C ASP A 26 31.75 -5.57 32.77
N GLN A 27 30.81 -4.92 32.12
CA GLN A 27 29.43 -5.35 32.12
C GLN A 27 28.91 -5.23 30.68
N ALA A 28 28.87 -6.37 30.05
CA ALA A 28 28.20 -6.59 28.78
C ALA A 28 26.71 -6.22 28.92
N SER A 29 26.33 -5.10 28.34
CA SER A 29 24.94 -4.78 28.08
C SER A 29 24.53 -5.47 26.78
N THR A 30 24.04 -6.70 26.92
CA THR A 30 23.18 -7.34 25.92
C THR A 30 21.83 -6.61 25.93
N ALA A 31 21.77 -5.46 25.27
CA ALA A 31 20.50 -4.89 24.88
C ALA A 31 19.96 -5.73 23.71
N ALA A 32 19.23 -6.78 24.06
CA ALA A 32 18.40 -7.51 23.11
C ALA A 32 17.48 -6.54 22.42
N ASN A 33 17.54 -6.58 21.10
CA ASN A 33 16.64 -5.93 20.17
C ASN A 33 15.22 -6.52 20.39
N GLN A 34 14.49 -6.04 21.37
CA GLN A 34 13.07 -6.30 21.55
C GLN A 34 12.34 -5.44 20.53
N SER A 35 12.00 -6.04 19.40
CA SER A 35 10.94 -5.54 18.52
C SER A 35 9.73 -5.23 19.41
N ALA A 36 9.36 -3.95 19.48
CA ALA A 36 8.16 -3.52 20.19
C ALA A 36 6.95 -4.27 19.63
N GLN A 37 6.44 -5.23 20.38
CA GLN A 37 5.12 -5.77 20.16
C GLN A 37 4.12 -4.68 20.52
N PRO A 38 3.06 -4.44 19.73
CA PRO A 38 2.04 -3.48 20.10
C PRO A 38 1.37 -3.93 21.39
N GLU A 39 1.31 -3.03 22.36
CA GLU A 39 0.64 -3.24 23.64
C GLU A 39 -0.84 -3.57 23.45
N THR A 40 -1.22 -4.70 23.99
CA THR A 40 -2.51 -5.13 24.52
C THR A 40 -3.80 -4.57 23.89
N GLY A 41 -4.53 -5.43 23.16
CA GLY A 41 -5.98 -5.32 22.95
C GLY A 41 -6.45 -5.01 21.54
N ALA A 42 -5.66 -4.39 20.70
CA ALA A 42 -6.05 -4.17 19.30
C ALA A 42 -6.01 -5.49 18.50
N LYS A 43 -7.13 -5.78 17.82
CA LYS A 43 -7.20 -6.95 16.94
C LYS A 43 -6.17 -6.83 15.82
N GLN A 44 -5.39 -7.90 15.59
CA GLN A 44 -4.44 -7.94 14.49
C GLN A 44 -5.18 -8.07 13.16
N GLU A 45 -5.11 -7.02 12.33
CA GLU A 45 -5.79 -6.93 11.04
C GLU A 45 -4.96 -7.49 9.89
N PHE A 46 -3.64 -7.42 9.98
CA PHE A 46 -2.71 -7.93 8.96
C PHE A 46 -1.92 -9.11 9.53
N LYS A 47 -2.29 -10.31 9.12
CA LYS A 47 -1.70 -11.57 9.64
C LYS A 47 -0.62 -12.08 8.69
N ILE A 48 0.63 -12.09 9.14
CA ILE A 48 1.76 -12.60 8.37
C ILE A 48 1.87 -14.13 8.56
N LYS A 49 1.83 -14.86 7.45
CA LYS A 49 2.19 -16.26 7.37
C LYS A 49 3.44 -16.42 6.51
N ARG A 50 4.54 -16.86 7.12
CA ARG A 50 5.76 -17.22 6.39
C ARG A 50 5.55 -18.62 5.77
N VAL A 51 5.23 -18.64 4.47
CA VAL A 51 5.01 -19.90 3.72
C VAL A 51 6.35 -20.60 3.50
N THR A 52 7.38 -19.82 3.16
CA THR A 52 8.80 -20.20 3.19
C THR A 52 9.61 -18.98 3.63
N PRO A 53 10.91 -19.07 3.93
CA PRO A 53 11.73 -17.87 4.19
C PRO A 53 11.64 -16.83 3.05
N ALA A 54 11.57 -17.26 1.79
CA ALA A 54 11.52 -16.39 0.62
C ALA A 54 10.11 -15.96 0.17
N TYR A 55 9.05 -16.48 0.79
CA TYR A 55 7.65 -16.21 0.41
C TYR A 55 6.75 -16.06 1.63
N TRP A 56 6.11 -14.90 1.77
CA TRP A 56 5.11 -14.62 2.81
C TRP A 56 3.74 -14.37 2.23
N ARG A 57 2.70 -14.69 3.02
CA ARG A 57 1.33 -14.23 2.81
C ARG A 57 0.94 -13.28 3.93
N VAL A 58 0.34 -12.17 3.58
CA VAL A 58 -0.25 -11.18 4.49
C VAL A 58 -1.75 -11.21 4.27
N THR A 59 -2.47 -11.79 5.22
CA THR A 59 -3.92 -11.91 5.15
C THR A 59 -4.57 -10.77 5.92
N ILE A 60 -5.42 -10.01 5.24
CA ILE A 60 -6.23 -8.93 5.82
C ILE A 60 -7.46 -9.56 6.49
N ASP A 61 -7.67 -9.27 7.78
CA ASP A 61 -8.73 -9.87 8.60
C ASP A 61 -9.32 -8.85 9.58
N HIS A 62 -10.08 -7.89 9.06
CA HIS A 62 -10.81 -6.88 9.84
C HIS A 62 -12.31 -6.91 9.49
N PRO A 63 -13.05 -7.97 9.91
CA PRO A 63 -14.47 -8.08 9.64
C PRO A 63 -15.28 -6.96 10.32
N PRO A 64 -16.43 -6.55 9.74
CA PRO A 64 -17.08 -7.27 8.65
C PRO A 64 -16.67 -6.86 7.23
N PHE A 65 -15.96 -5.74 7.01
CA PHE A 65 -15.77 -5.16 5.68
C PHE A 65 -14.31 -4.86 5.31
N ASN A 66 -13.36 -5.17 6.18
CA ASN A 66 -11.95 -4.77 6.01
C ASN A 66 -11.80 -3.26 5.78
N ILE A 67 -12.44 -2.44 6.61
CA ILE A 67 -12.30 -0.99 6.59
C ILE A 67 -10.90 -0.62 7.10
N PHE A 68 -10.25 0.34 6.46
CA PHE A 68 -8.92 0.80 6.83
C PHE A 68 -8.99 2.03 7.74
N GLY A 69 -8.71 1.85 9.02
CA GLY A 69 -8.77 2.91 10.03
C GLY A 69 -7.41 3.42 10.51
N PRO A 70 -7.41 4.39 11.44
CA PRO A 70 -6.18 4.87 12.07
C PRO A 70 -5.37 3.76 12.74
N GLU A 71 -6.00 2.72 13.28
CA GLU A 71 -5.39 1.55 13.88
C GLU A 71 -4.75 0.61 12.86
N SER A 72 -5.24 0.62 11.62
CA SER A 72 -4.68 -0.16 10.51
C SER A 72 -3.32 0.39 10.05
N ILE A 73 -3.13 1.71 10.15
CA ILE A 73 -1.92 2.42 9.69
C ILE A 73 -0.64 1.88 10.34
N PRO A 74 -0.49 1.83 11.67
CA PRO A 74 0.72 1.32 12.30
C PRO A 74 0.92 -0.17 12.02
N GLN A 75 -0.14 -0.95 11.88
CA GLN A 75 -0.05 -2.37 11.57
C GLN A 75 0.47 -2.60 10.14
N LEU A 76 -0.09 -1.93 9.12
CA LEU A 76 0.39 -2.03 7.74
C LEU A 76 1.82 -1.49 7.62
N ASN A 77 2.16 -0.38 8.30
CA ASN A 77 3.52 0.14 8.34
C ASN A 77 4.51 -0.88 8.93
N SER A 78 4.14 -1.57 10.01
CA SER A 78 4.94 -2.66 10.58
C SER A 78 5.16 -3.81 9.59
N VAL A 79 4.12 -4.21 8.85
CA VAL A 79 4.22 -5.24 7.82
C VAL A 79 5.20 -4.82 6.73
N ILE A 80 5.06 -3.60 6.19
CA ILE A 80 5.94 -3.09 5.12
C ILE A 80 7.39 -2.98 5.62
N THR A 81 7.61 -2.50 6.85
CA THR A 81 8.93 -2.43 7.44
C THR A 81 9.57 -3.82 7.61
N GLN A 82 8.80 -4.83 7.99
CA GLN A 82 9.28 -6.21 8.04
C GLN A 82 9.65 -6.74 6.64
N ILE A 83 8.83 -6.45 5.62
CA ILE A 83 9.09 -6.82 4.22
C ILE A 83 10.41 -6.21 3.73
N GLU A 84 10.65 -4.93 4.02
CA GLU A 84 11.86 -4.21 3.60
C GLU A 84 13.14 -4.73 4.27
N ASN A 85 13.04 -5.11 5.55
CA ASN A 85 14.21 -5.50 6.37
C ASN A 85 14.52 -7.00 6.33
N ASP A 86 13.65 -7.84 5.77
CA ASP A 86 13.91 -9.28 5.72
C ASP A 86 14.91 -9.63 4.61
N ALA A 87 16.01 -10.26 5.01
CA ALA A 87 17.11 -10.59 4.09
C ALA A 87 16.77 -11.70 3.08
N GLU A 88 15.87 -12.61 3.42
CA GLU A 88 15.55 -13.79 2.61
C GLU A 88 14.28 -13.63 1.78
N LEU A 89 13.38 -12.74 2.19
CA LEU A 89 12.10 -12.53 1.53
C LEU A 89 12.28 -12.02 0.10
N LYS A 90 11.59 -12.63 -0.85
CA LYS A 90 11.60 -12.28 -2.28
C LYS A 90 10.19 -11.94 -2.78
N VAL A 91 9.17 -12.56 -2.20
CA VAL A 91 7.76 -12.37 -2.62
C VAL A 91 6.84 -12.26 -1.42
N VAL A 92 5.94 -11.29 -1.44
CA VAL A 92 4.82 -11.18 -0.52
C VAL A 92 3.50 -11.19 -1.30
N VAL A 93 2.53 -11.96 -0.81
CA VAL A 93 1.16 -11.98 -1.33
C VAL A 93 0.22 -11.40 -0.31
N PHE A 94 -0.53 -10.37 -0.69
CA PHE A 94 -1.64 -9.84 0.10
C PHE A 94 -2.95 -10.48 -0.35
N ASP A 95 -3.70 -11.00 0.60
CA ASP A 95 -5.05 -11.55 0.41
C ASP A 95 -5.99 -11.16 1.57
N SER A 96 -7.20 -11.67 1.58
CA SER A 96 -8.19 -11.41 2.63
C SER A 96 -8.87 -12.69 3.09
N SER A 97 -9.19 -12.75 4.39
CA SER A 97 -10.03 -13.79 4.98
C SER A 97 -11.50 -13.37 5.10
N VAL A 98 -11.84 -12.10 4.85
CA VAL A 98 -13.20 -11.60 4.95
C VAL A 98 -13.94 -11.82 3.64
N PRO A 99 -15.01 -12.65 3.63
CA PRO A 99 -15.76 -12.96 2.41
C PRO A 99 -16.34 -11.69 1.75
N GLY A 100 -16.12 -11.56 0.44
CA GLY A 100 -16.63 -10.44 -0.34
C GLY A 100 -15.82 -9.14 -0.26
N PHE A 101 -14.79 -9.08 0.61
CA PHE A 101 -13.99 -7.87 0.80
C PHE A 101 -12.50 -8.19 0.80
N PHE A 102 -11.72 -7.51 -0.04
CA PHE A 102 -10.26 -7.52 0.02
C PHE A 102 -9.77 -6.52 1.06
N LEU A 103 -9.78 -5.25 0.75
CA LEU A 103 -9.59 -4.11 1.64
C LEU A 103 -10.48 -3.00 1.09
N THR A 104 -11.18 -2.28 1.97
CA THR A 104 -12.11 -1.25 1.53
C THR A 104 -11.56 0.17 1.74
N HIS A 105 -12.45 1.11 1.87
CA HIS A 105 -12.14 2.52 2.01
C HIS A 105 -11.63 2.87 3.41
N TYR A 106 -11.25 4.13 3.57
CA TYR A 106 -10.86 4.69 4.85
C TYR A 106 -12.05 4.75 5.82
N ASP A 107 -11.80 4.61 7.12
CA ASP A 107 -12.80 4.75 8.17
C ASP A 107 -13.18 6.23 8.37
N PHE A 108 -14.46 6.56 8.15
CA PHE A 108 -15.01 7.91 8.32
C PHE A 108 -15.56 8.17 9.72
N VAL A 109 -15.53 7.19 10.63
CA VAL A 109 -16.02 7.37 12.02
C VAL A 109 -15.03 8.15 12.89
N PRO A 110 -13.71 7.82 12.89
CA PRO A 110 -12.75 8.60 13.64
C PRO A 110 -12.57 10.00 13.06
N PRO A 111 -12.30 11.02 13.91
CA PRO A 111 -11.94 12.34 13.42
C PRO A 111 -10.72 12.30 12.50
N LEU A 112 -10.76 13.04 11.40
CA LEU A 112 -9.69 13.08 10.39
C LEU A 112 -8.33 13.47 11.01
N GLU A 113 -8.36 14.29 12.06
CA GLU A 113 -7.16 14.74 12.79
C GLU A 113 -6.37 13.60 13.42
N VAL A 114 -7.00 12.47 13.73
CA VAL A 114 -6.31 11.30 14.28
C VAL A 114 -5.26 10.80 13.28
N THR A 115 -5.59 10.79 11.99
CA THR A 115 -4.66 10.37 10.92
C THR A 115 -3.72 11.51 10.49
N THR A 116 -4.24 12.72 10.32
CA THR A 116 -3.44 13.85 9.80
C THR A 116 -2.39 14.35 10.77
N ARG A 117 -2.50 14.04 12.06
CA ARG A 117 -1.49 14.32 13.08
C ARG A 117 -0.42 13.25 13.21
N MET A 118 -0.57 12.11 12.52
CA MET A 118 0.46 11.09 12.53
C MET A 118 1.74 11.65 11.86
N PRO A 119 2.93 11.31 12.38
CA PRO A 119 4.17 11.77 11.78
C PRO A 119 4.34 11.21 10.38
N PRO A 120 5.02 11.94 9.49
CA PRO A 120 5.39 11.41 8.18
C PRO A 120 6.28 10.17 8.32
N GLY A 121 6.19 9.28 7.33
CA GLY A 121 7.03 8.10 7.26
C GLY A 121 8.44 8.38 6.73
N PRO A 122 9.27 7.34 6.55
CA PRO A 122 10.66 7.46 6.08
C PRO A 122 10.87 8.20 4.77
N THR A 123 9.87 8.24 3.88
CA THR A 123 9.95 9.00 2.62
C THR A 123 9.67 10.50 2.80
N GLY A 124 9.30 10.93 3.99
CA GLY A 124 8.84 12.30 4.27
C GLY A 124 7.37 12.55 3.90
N MET A 125 6.69 11.57 3.32
CA MET A 125 5.27 11.65 2.99
C MET A 125 4.39 11.26 4.19
N PRO A 126 3.12 11.70 4.22
CA PRO A 126 2.12 11.21 5.17
C PRO A 126 1.99 9.68 5.16
N PRO A 127 1.46 9.07 6.25
CA PRO A 127 1.57 7.61 6.46
C PRO A 127 1.10 6.74 5.29
N LEU A 128 -0.08 7.00 4.72
CA LEU A 128 -0.59 6.16 3.63
C LEU A 128 0.24 6.29 2.34
N PRO A 129 0.49 7.48 1.79
CA PRO A 129 1.39 7.64 0.63
C PRO A 129 2.80 7.07 0.87
N ASP A 130 3.35 7.24 2.09
CA ASP A 130 4.64 6.67 2.47
C ASP A 130 4.66 5.16 2.33
N MET A 131 3.73 4.48 3.00
CA MET A 131 3.63 3.02 2.99
C MET A 131 3.46 2.47 1.57
N LEU A 132 2.58 3.07 0.77
CA LEU A 132 2.32 2.64 -0.61
C LEU A 132 3.53 2.87 -1.52
N THR A 133 4.27 3.95 -1.31
CA THR A 133 5.49 4.25 -2.06
C THR A 133 6.62 3.28 -1.68
N ARG A 134 6.82 3.01 -0.40
CA ARG A 134 7.81 2.05 0.09
C ARG A 134 7.53 0.65 -0.42
N LEU A 135 6.28 0.19 -0.37
CA LEU A 135 5.88 -1.11 -0.93
C LEU A 135 6.25 -1.21 -2.41
N SER A 136 5.89 -0.18 -3.20
CA SER A 136 6.21 -0.15 -4.64
C SER A 136 7.71 -0.21 -4.92
N ARG A 137 8.54 0.44 -4.09
CA ARG A 137 10.00 0.56 -4.25
C ARG A 137 10.79 -0.57 -3.64
N SER A 138 10.18 -1.37 -2.77
CA SER A 138 10.84 -2.52 -2.14
C SER A 138 11.46 -3.45 -3.20
N SER A 139 12.59 -4.07 -2.90
CA SER A 139 13.17 -5.13 -3.75
C SER A 139 12.36 -6.43 -3.73
N VAL A 140 11.45 -6.57 -2.76
CA VAL A 140 10.53 -7.71 -2.66
C VAL A 140 9.37 -7.53 -3.63
N VAL A 141 9.01 -8.59 -4.33
CA VAL A 141 7.85 -8.58 -5.24
C VAL A 141 6.57 -8.66 -4.44
N SER A 142 5.68 -7.69 -4.64
CA SER A 142 4.36 -7.64 -4.02
C SER A 142 3.26 -8.07 -4.99
N ILE A 143 2.43 -9.01 -4.56
CA ILE A 143 1.30 -9.55 -5.34
C ILE A 143 0.04 -9.35 -4.52
N VAL A 144 -1.05 -8.88 -5.13
CA VAL A 144 -2.38 -8.90 -4.52
C VAL A 144 -3.27 -9.94 -5.17
N SER A 145 -3.99 -10.70 -4.32
CA SER A 145 -4.99 -11.69 -4.71
C SER A 145 -6.37 -11.18 -4.30
N ILE A 146 -7.13 -10.64 -5.25
CA ILE A 146 -8.38 -9.92 -5.01
C ILE A 146 -9.56 -10.84 -5.21
N ARG A 147 -10.24 -11.23 -4.10
CA ARG A 147 -11.41 -12.11 -4.14
C ARG A 147 -12.71 -11.41 -3.71
N GLY A 148 -12.70 -10.13 -3.60
CA GLY A 148 -13.83 -9.32 -3.19
C GLY A 148 -13.60 -7.86 -3.55
N ARG A 149 -14.26 -6.97 -2.83
CA ARG A 149 -14.19 -5.53 -3.05
C ARG A 149 -12.84 -4.96 -2.62
N ALA A 150 -12.18 -4.28 -3.54
CA ALA A 150 -10.98 -3.47 -3.35
C ALA A 150 -11.34 -2.02 -3.69
N THR A 151 -11.76 -1.23 -2.69
CA THR A 151 -12.35 0.11 -2.87
C THR A 151 -11.52 1.15 -2.12
N GLY A 152 -11.29 2.33 -2.70
CA GLY A 152 -10.50 3.39 -2.06
C GLY A 152 -9.11 2.89 -1.66
N VAL A 153 -8.78 2.86 -0.38
CA VAL A 153 -7.47 2.38 0.13
C VAL A 153 -7.12 0.97 -0.36
N GLY A 154 -8.11 0.09 -0.49
CA GLY A 154 -7.88 -1.26 -1.01
C GLY A 154 -7.48 -1.28 -2.48
N SER A 155 -8.07 -0.41 -3.29
CA SER A 155 -7.64 -0.17 -4.66
C SER A 155 -6.24 0.47 -4.69
N GLU A 156 -5.97 1.45 -3.83
CA GLU A 156 -4.67 2.14 -3.74
C GLU A 156 -3.53 1.19 -3.33
N LEU A 157 -3.75 0.30 -2.35
CA LEU A 157 -2.82 -0.77 -2.00
C LEU A 157 -2.57 -1.71 -3.19
N SER A 158 -3.65 -2.06 -3.90
CA SER A 158 -3.54 -2.90 -5.10
C SER A 158 -2.71 -2.22 -6.20
N LEU A 159 -2.92 -0.94 -6.44
CA LEU A 159 -2.18 -0.15 -7.42
C LEU A 159 -0.70 0.08 -7.03
N ALA A 160 -0.40 0.09 -5.74
CA ALA A 160 0.96 0.21 -5.23
C ALA A 160 1.72 -1.13 -5.29
N SER A 161 1.03 -2.25 -5.39
CA SER A 161 1.63 -3.58 -5.53
C SER A 161 2.10 -3.84 -6.96
N ASP A 162 3.11 -4.72 -7.12
CA ASP A 162 3.69 -4.99 -8.44
C ASP A 162 2.73 -5.74 -9.36
N MET A 163 2.02 -6.73 -8.84
CA MET A 163 1.08 -7.55 -9.61
C MET A 163 -0.27 -7.69 -8.89
N ARG A 164 -1.33 -7.75 -9.67
CA ARG A 164 -2.73 -7.85 -9.23
C ARG A 164 -3.40 -8.98 -9.97
N PHE A 165 -3.94 -9.96 -9.23
CA PHE A 165 -4.75 -11.05 -9.75
C PHE A 165 -6.12 -11.03 -9.09
N ALA A 166 -7.16 -11.22 -9.85
CA ALA A 166 -8.53 -11.05 -9.41
C ALA A 166 -9.38 -12.29 -9.64
N SER A 167 -10.31 -12.58 -8.74
CA SER A 167 -11.40 -13.49 -9.03
C SER A 167 -12.30 -12.86 -10.09
N ARG A 168 -12.56 -13.59 -11.18
CA ARG A 168 -13.42 -13.13 -12.28
C ARG A 168 -14.84 -12.84 -11.79
N GLU A 169 -15.34 -13.70 -10.91
CA GLU A 169 -16.72 -13.68 -10.45
C GLU A 169 -16.94 -12.77 -9.24
N LYS A 170 -15.89 -12.57 -8.39
CA LYS A 170 -16.08 -11.95 -7.08
C LYS A 170 -15.37 -10.62 -6.92
N ALA A 171 -14.30 -10.37 -7.71
CA ALA A 171 -13.54 -9.15 -7.55
C ALA A 171 -14.30 -7.93 -8.06
N VAL A 172 -14.25 -6.86 -7.26
CA VAL A 172 -14.78 -5.54 -7.59
C VAL A 172 -13.74 -4.50 -7.19
N LEU A 173 -13.30 -3.69 -8.14
CA LEU A 173 -12.38 -2.58 -7.89
C LEU A 173 -13.10 -1.25 -8.10
N SER A 174 -12.81 -0.25 -7.26
CA SER A 174 -13.46 1.05 -7.36
C SER A 174 -12.59 2.17 -6.76
N GLN A 175 -12.72 3.37 -7.34
CA GLN A 175 -12.31 4.66 -6.77
C GLN A 175 -13.56 5.52 -6.65
N PHE A 176 -14.25 5.39 -5.54
CA PHE A 176 -15.60 5.97 -5.32
C PHE A 176 -15.58 7.42 -4.87
N GLU A 177 -14.43 7.95 -4.53
CA GLU A 177 -14.20 9.20 -3.79
C GLU A 177 -14.90 10.41 -4.43
N VAL A 178 -14.93 10.46 -5.75
CA VAL A 178 -15.62 11.54 -6.50
C VAL A 178 -17.11 11.60 -6.16
N GLY A 179 -17.74 10.44 -5.97
CA GLY A 179 -19.16 10.34 -5.60
C GLY A 179 -19.47 10.76 -4.16
N ALA A 180 -18.43 10.90 -3.32
CA ALA A 180 -18.51 11.43 -1.97
C ALA A 180 -17.91 12.87 -1.87
N GLY A 181 -17.64 13.51 -3.01
CA GLY A 181 -17.23 14.91 -3.09
C GLY A 181 -15.75 15.20 -2.83
N PHE A 182 -14.89 14.19 -2.78
CA PHE A 182 -13.46 14.36 -2.55
C PHE A 182 -12.61 13.53 -3.54
N VAL A 183 -11.29 13.74 -3.55
CA VAL A 183 -10.35 13.03 -4.42
C VAL A 183 -9.61 11.94 -3.63
N PRO A 184 -9.18 10.84 -4.26
CA PRO A 184 -8.38 9.82 -3.61
C PRO A 184 -6.98 10.31 -3.25
N GLY A 185 -6.42 9.84 -2.12
CA GLY A 185 -5.17 10.37 -1.55
C GLY A 185 -3.94 9.49 -1.72
N GLY A 186 -4.09 8.19 -1.97
CA GLY A 186 -2.99 7.21 -2.01
C GLY A 186 -2.29 7.08 -3.37
N GLY A 187 -2.48 8.04 -4.29
CA GLY A 187 -1.75 8.10 -5.55
C GLY A 187 -2.40 7.44 -6.77
N PRO A 188 -3.70 7.11 -6.80
CA PRO A 188 -4.30 6.45 -7.96
C PRO A 188 -4.38 7.38 -9.18
N MET A 189 -4.45 8.70 -8.99
CA MET A 189 -4.48 9.67 -10.09
C MET A 189 -3.17 9.72 -10.88
N SER A 190 -2.06 9.23 -10.34
CA SER A 190 -0.79 9.08 -11.07
C SER A 190 -0.50 7.64 -11.49
N ARG A 191 -1.01 6.64 -10.76
CA ARG A 191 -0.78 5.21 -11.05
C ARG A 191 -1.69 4.67 -12.16
N LEU A 192 -2.99 4.98 -12.11
CA LEU A 192 -3.96 4.51 -13.11
C LEU A 192 -3.61 4.95 -14.55
N PRO A 193 -3.27 6.23 -14.83
CA PRO A 193 -2.91 6.63 -16.19
C PRO A 193 -1.68 5.90 -16.74
N ARG A 194 -0.73 5.51 -15.87
CA ARG A 194 0.46 4.75 -16.25
C ARG A 194 0.14 3.29 -16.59
N LEU A 195 -0.87 2.72 -15.93
CA LEU A 195 -1.29 1.34 -16.17
C LEU A 195 -2.19 1.20 -17.40
N MET A 196 -3.12 2.13 -17.62
CA MET A 196 -4.22 1.92 -18.57
C MET A 196 -4.47 3.09 -19.53
N GLY A 197 -3.66 4.14 -19.46
CA GLY A 197 -3.83 5.36 -20.24
C GLY A 197 -4.90 6.31 -19.68
N ARG A 198 -4.85 7.56 -20.15
CA ARG A 198 -5.64 8.69 -19.61
C ARG A 198 -7.16 8.44 -19.65
N GLY A 199 -7.68 7.92 -20.77
CA GLY A 199 -9.14 7.79 -20.94
C GLY A 199 -9.77 6.86 -19.92
N ARG A 200 -9.23 5.64 -19.78
CA ARG A 200 -9.73 4.65 -18.81
C ARG A 200 -9.51 5.09 -17.36
N ALA A 201 -8.38 5.73 -17.08
CA ALA A 201 -8.12 6.29 -15.76
C ALA A 201 -9.17 7.34 -15.36
N LEU A 202 -9.51 8.26 -16.27
CA LEU A 202 -10.55 9.27 -16.03
C LEU A 202 -11.95 8.64 -15.91
N GLU A 203 -12.26 7.61 -16.72
CA GLU A 203 -13.51 6.87 -16.61
C GLU A 203 -13.69 6.29 -15.21
N ILE A 204 -12.67 5.60 -14.66
CA ILE A 204 -12.70 5.04 -13.31
C ILE A 204 -12.82 6.14 -12.24
N LEU A 205 -11.94 7.14 -12.31
CA LEU A 205 -11.84 8.16 -11.27
C LEU A 205 -13.03 9.14 -11.24
N LEU A 206 -13.66 9.41 -12.39
CA LEU A 206 -14.75 10.39 -12.50
C LEU A 206 -16.14 9.75 -12.47
N SER A 207 -16.27 8.47 -12.80
CA SER A 207 -17.55 7.78 -12.65
C SER A 207 -17.77 7.27 -11.22
N GLY A 208 -16.71 6.91 -10.50
CA GLY A 208 -16.81 6.25 -9.21
C GLY A 208 -17.48 4.87 -9.28
N ASN A 209 -17.65 4.32 -10.49
CA ASN A 209 -18.34 3.06 -10.72
C ASN A 209 -17.51 1.86 -10.29
N ASP A 210 -18.21 0.79 -9.99
CA ASP A 210 -17.63 -0.52 -9.76
C ASP A 210 -17.11 -1.14 -11.05
N ILE A 211 -15.89 -1.69 -10.99
CA ILE A 211 -15.21 -2.40 -12.08
C ILE A 211 -15.08 -3.87 -11.67
N ASN A 212 -15.76 -4.78 -12.35
CA ASN A 212 -15.65 -6.21 -12.08
C ASN A 212 -14.31 -6.79 -12.56
N GLY A 213 -13.99 -8.02 -12.14
CA GLY A 213 -12.71 -8.65 -12.44
C GLY A 213 -12.40 -8.75 -13.93
N GLU A 214 -13.37 -9.04 -14.78
CA GLU A 214 -13.19 -9.17 -16.22
C GLU A 214 -12.89 -7.83 -16.89
N LEU A 215 -13.64 -6.78 -16.54
CA LEU A 215 -13.39 -5.43 -17.05
C LEU A 215 -12.07 -4.88 -16.53
N ALA A 216 -11.72 -5.17 -15.27
CA ALA A 216 -10.44 -4.80 -14.68
C ALA A 216 -9.25 -5.38 -15.44
N GLU A 217 -9.33 -6.63 -15.91
CA GLU A 217 -8.31 -7.24 -16.77
C GLU A 217 -8.26 -6.54 -18.13
N ARG A 218 -9.38 -6.32 -18.78
CA ARG A 218 -9.44 -5.62 -20.08
C ARG A 218 -8.88 -4.21 -20.03
N TYR A 219 -9.02 -3.52 -18.91
CA TYR A 219 -8.50 -2.15 -18.74
C TYR A 219 -7.02 -2.13 -18.34
N GLY A 220 -6.48 -3.25 -17.85
CA GLY A 220 -5.15 -3.32 -17.27
C GLY A 220 -5.11 -2.86 -15.81
N TYR A 221 -6.26 -2.79 -15.15
CA TYR A 221 -6.34 -2.54 -13.72
C TYR A 221 -5.75 -3.72 -12.94
N VAL A 222 -5.99 -4.94 -13.41
CA VAL A 222 -5.35 -6.17 -12.93
C VAL A 222 -4.61 -6.87 -14.07
N ASN A 223 -3.60 -7.69 -13.71
CA ASN A 223 -2.84 -8.48 -14.67
C ASN A 223 -3.69 -9.56 -15.32
N ARG A 224 -4.51 -10.24 -14.51
CA ARG A 224 -5.45 -11.28 -14.96
C ARG A 224 -6.64 -11.38 -14.02
N SER A 225 -7.78 -11.74 -14.58
CA SER A 225 -8.92 -12.27 -13.85
C SER A 225 -9.02 -13.78 -14.11
N LEU A 226 -9.15 -14.57 -13.06
CA LEU A 226 -9.15 -16.02 -13.09
C LEU A 226 -10.46 -16.54 -12.51
N PRO A 227 -10.93 -17.72 -12.94
CA PRO A 227 -12.02 -18.39 -12.23
C PRO A 227 -11.70 -18.45 -10.73
N ASP A 228 -12.67 -18.16 -9.87
CA ASP A 228 -12.46 -18.06 -8.43
C ASP A 228 -11.76 -19.29 -7.84
N ALA A 229 -12.15 -20.47 -8.31
CA ALA A 229 -11.56 -21.74 -7.86
C ALA A 229 -10.07 -21.93 -8.23
N GLU A 230 -9.57 -21.17 -9.22
CA GLU A 230 -8.20 -21.30 -9.73
C GLU A 230 -7.27 -20.22 -9.17
N LEU A 231 -7.80 -19.12 -8.65
CA LEU A 231 -7.03 -17.93 -8.26
C LEU A 231 -5.93 -18.24 -7.26
N ASP A 232 -6.23 -18.94 -6.17
CA ASP A 232 -5.22 -19.25 -5.13
C ASP A 232 -4.10 -20.13 -5.65
N LYS A 233 -4.45 -21.18 -6.41
CA LYS A 233 -3.46 -22.07 -7.01
C LYS A 233 -2.54 -21.34 -7.97
N PHE A 234 -3.10 -20.46 -8.79
CA PHE A 234 -2.32 -19.65 -9.73
C PHE A 234 -1.36 -18.72 -8.99
N VAL A 235 -1.86 -17.95 -8.03
CA VAL A 235 -1.05 -16.98 -7.26
C VAL A 235 0.05 -17.68 -6.45
N ASP A 236 -0.28 -18.80 -5.77
CA ASP A 236 0.71 -19.56 -5.00
C ASP A 236 1.80 -20.16 -5.92
N THR A 237 1.42 -20.70 -7.08
CA THR A 237 2.37 -21.24 -8.06
C THR A 237 3.30 -20.15 -8.58
N LEU A 238 2.77 -18.97 -8.94
CA LEU A 238 3.57 -17.84 -9.41
C LEU A 238 4.51 -17.33 -8.31
N ALA A 239 4.01 -17.15 -7.08
CA ALA A 239 4.80 -16.67 -5.96
C ALA A 239 5.96 -17.63 -5.64
N ARG A 240 5.71 -18.93 -5.61
CA ARG A 240 6.78 -19.95 -5.41
C ARG A 240 7.80 -19.95 -6.54
N ARG A 241 7.35 -19.80 -7.79
CA ARG A 241 8.26 -19.69 -8.94
C ARG A 241 9.18 -18.48 -8.81
N ILE A 242 8.65 -17.29 -8.50
CA ILE A 242 9.46 -16.09 -8.31
C ILE A 242 10.39 -16.25 -7.10
N ALA A 243 9.90 -16.79 -5.99
CA ALA A 243 10.70 -17.03 -4.78
C ALA A 243 11.88 -17.99 -5.00
N SER A 244 11.84 -18.84 -6.04
CA SER A 244 12.94 -19.74 -6.39
C SER A 244 14.11 -19.06 -7.11
N PHE A 245 13.92 -17.84 -7.60
CA PHE A 245 14.95 -17.12 -8.36
C PHE A 245 15.90 -16.34 -7.45
N ASP A 246 16.97 -15.81 -8.03
CA ASP A 246 17.95 -14.98 -7.32
C ASP A 246 17.32 -13.65 -6.85
N LYS A 247 17.53 -13.29 -5.59
CA LYS A 247 16.96 -12.07 -4.98
C LYS A 247 17.52 -10.80 -5.61
N GLN A 248 18.83 -10.77 -5.89
CA GLN A 248 19.46 -9.61 -6.47
C GLN A 248 18.92 -9.35 -7.87
N THR A 249 18.86 -10.38 -8.71
CA THR A 249 18.31 -10.30 -10.08
C THR A 249 16.85 -9.81 -10.07
N ILE A 250 16.01 -10.31 -9.15
CA ILE A 250 14.63 -9.83 -8.97
C ILE A 250 14.61 -8.32 -8.66
N GLY A 251 15.46 -7.89 -7.71
CA GLY A 251 15.54 -6.48 -7.31
C GLY A 251 16.00 -5.57 -8.45
N GLU A 252 16.99 -6.00 -9.23
CA GLU A 252 17.49 -5.25 -10.39
C GLU A 252 16.43 -5.10 -11.48
N ILE A 253 15.75 -6.18 -11.84
CA ILE A 253 14.64 -6.12 -12.82
C ILE A 253 13.57 -5.14 -12.34
N LYS A 254 13.15 -5.26 -11.08
CA LYS A 254 12.13 -4.39 -10.50
C LYS A 254 12.59 -2.92 -10.48
N HIS A 255 13.85 -2.67 -10.14
CA HIS A 255 14.43 -1.32 -10.15
C HIS A 255 14.29 -0.64 -11.52
N PHE A 256 14.69 -1.30 -12.60
CA PHE A 256 14.60 -0.72 -13.94
C PHE A 256 13.17 -0.53 -14.43
N VAL A 257 12.27 -1.46 -14.10
CA VAL A 257 10.84 -1.30 -14.39
C VAL A 257 10.26 -0.11 -13.62
N ASN A 258 10.64 0.04 -12.35
CA ASN A 258 10.18 1.13 -11.49
C ASN A 258 10.59 2.52 -12.03
N ILE A 259 11.82 2.69 -12.52
CA ILE A 259 12.29 3.94 -13.14
C ILE A 259 11.34 4.39 -14.26
N SER A 260 10.82 3.45 -15.04
CA SER A 260 9.97 3.73 -16.19
C SER A 260 8.48 3.90 -15.86
N THR A 261 8.03 3.38 -14.71
CA THR A 261 6.59 3.18 -14.47
C THR A 261 6.06 3.80 -13.17
N LEU A 262 6.89 3.94 -12.13
CA LEU A 262 6.42 4.53 -10.87
C LEU A 262 6.29 6.06 -10.98
N PRO A 263 5.25 6.64 -10.36
CA PRO A 263 5.19 8.09 -10.24
C PRO A 263 6.29 8.61 -9.31
N PRO A 264 6.88 9.78 -9.59
CA PRO A 264 7.77 10.45 -8.66
C PRO A 264 7.00 11.00 -7.46
N ASP A 265 7.71 11.26 -6.34
CA ASP A 265 7.11 11.78 -5.11
C ASP A 265 6.38 13.11 -5.32
N SER A 266 6.88 13.93 -6.24
CA SER A 266 6.26 15.20 -6.65
C SER A 266 4.86 15.06 -7.28
N GLU A 267 4.48 13.85 -7.71
CA GLU A 267 3.13 13.58 -8.20
C GLU A 267 2.26 12.89 -7.13
N VAL A 268 2.85 12.15 -6.19
CA VAL A 268 2.11 11.39 -5.16
C VAL A 268 1.76 12.29 -3.97
N GLY A 269 2.71 13.02 -3.42
CA GLY A 269 2.51 13.89 -2.25
C GLY A 269 1.34 14.87 -2.43
N PRO A 270 1.29 15.68 -3.52
CA PRO A 270 0.19 16.61 -3.74
C PRO A 270 -1.20 15.99 -3.84
N GLN A 271 -1.33 14.70 -4.19
CA GLN A 271 -2.62 14.02 -4.18
C GLN A 271 -3.17 13.85 -2.77
N TRP A 272 -2.30 13.58 -1.80
CA TRP A 272 -2.71 13.55 -0.40
C TRP A 272 -3.17 14.92 0.10
N ASP A 273 -2.46 16.00 -0.23
CA ASP A 273 -2.86 17.34 0.15
C ASP A 273 -4.21 17.73 -0.47
N ALA A 274 -4.42 17.33 -1.73
CA ALA A 274 -5.70 17.52 -2.41
C ALA A 274 -6.82 16.69 -1.76
N PHE A 275 -6.54 15.44 -1.32
CA PHE A 275 -7.48 14.62 -0.56
C PHE A 275 -7.89 15.33 0.74
N ILE A 276 -6.91 15.73 1.57
CA ILE A 276 -7.17 16.41 2.85
C ILE A 276 -7.99 17.70 2.64
N THR A 277 -7.62 18.49 1.64
CA THR A 277 -8.36 19.72 1.31
C THR A 277 -9.77 19.43 0.82
N SER A 278 -9.96 18.42 -0.02
CA SER A 278 -11.26 18.12 -0.61
C SER A 278 -12.22 17.45 0.37
N VAL A 279 -11.73 16.52 1.20
CA VAL A 279 -12.58 15.83 2.19
C VAL A 279 -13.14 16.78 3.26
N GLN A 280 -12.44 17.88 3.55
CA GLN A 280 -12.87 18.91 4.50
C GLN A 280 -13.89 19.91 3.92
N ARG A 281 -14.18 19.86 2.62
CA ARG A 281 -15.17 20.76 2.01
C ARG A 281 -16.56 20.50 2.58
N PRO A 282 -17.37 21.53 2.84
CA PRO A 282 -18.72 21.35 3.36
C PRO A 282 -19.60 20.39 2.55
N ALA A 283 -19.48 20.41 1.22
CA ALA A 283 -20.20 19.49 0.35
C ALA A 283 -19.78 18.03 0.57
N ALA A 284 -18.47 17.74 0.62
CA ALA A 284 -17.96 16.40 0.88
C ALA A 284 -18.40 15.89 2.27
N GLN A 285 -18.32 16.73 3.29
CA GLN A 285 -18.79 16.38 4.64
C GLN A 285 -20.28 16.08 4.67
N GLN A 286 -21.09 16.82 3.90
CA GLN A 286 -22.52 16.56 3.77
C GLN A 286 -22.79 15.22 3.07
N ASP A 287 -22.06 14.91 1.99
CA ASP A 287 -22.24 13.66 1.25
C ASP A 287 -21.78 12.44 2.05
N ILE A 288 -20.64 12.54 2.75
CA ILE A 288 -20.19 11.52 3.70
C ILE A 288 -21.25 11.28 4.78
N LYS A 289 -21.80 12.35 5.36
CA LYS A 289 -22.87 12.25 6.38
C LYS A 289 -24.09 11.50 5.82
N LYS A 290 -24.56 11.86 4.62
CA LYS A 290 -25.69 11.16 3.96
C LYS A 290 -25.37 9.68 3.72
N LEU A 291 -24.16 9.33 3.26
CA LEU A 291 -23.74 7.95 3.11
C LEU A 291 -23.75 7.18 4.42
N MET A 292 -23.26 7.80 5.51
CA MET A 292 -23.30 7.20 6.85
C MET A 292 -24.74 6.99 7.36
N GLU A 293 -25.64 7.93 7.09
CA GLU A 293 -27.08 7.81 7.42
C GLU A 293 -27.75 6.68 6.60
N LEU A 294 -27.35 6.47 5.36
CA LEU A 294 -27.82 5.33 4.54
C LEU A 294 -27.27 3.99 5.03
N GLY A 295 -26.17 4.00 5.77
CA GLY A 295 -25.60 2.83 6.42
C GLY A 295 -24.19 2.45 5.96
N LEU A 296 -23.43 3.37 5.38
CA LEU A 296 -22.00 3.16 5.10
C LEU A 296 -21.31 2.70 6.41
N GLN A 297 -20.40 1.76 6.32
CA GLN A 297 -19.67 1.11 7.41
C GLN A 297 -20.53 0.25 8.37
N LYS A 298 -21.83 0.11 8.11
CA LYS A 298 -22.76 -0.62 8.98
C LYS A 298 -23.59 -1.67 8.26
N LYS A 299 -23.99 -1.39 7.01
CA LYS A 299 -24.89 -2.26 6.24
C LYS A 299 -24.15 -2.90 5.07
N PRO A 300 -24.14 -4.24 4.98
CA PRO A 300 -23.50 -4.93 3.86
C PRO A 300 -23.97 -4.47 2.49
N ASP A 301 -25.26 -4.18 2.32
CA ASP A 301 -25.81 -3.70 1.04
C ASP A 301 -25.17 -2.39 0.57
N VAL A 302 -24.91 -1.46 1.52
CA VAL A 302 -24.27 -0.17 1.20
C VAL A 302 -22.81 -0.38 0.79
N GLU A 303 -22.09 -1.23 1.51
CA GLU A 303 -20.69 -1.56 1.20
C GLU A 303 -20.55 -2.30 -0.14
N ILE A 304 -21.45 -3.23 -0.44
CA ILE A 304 -21.44 -4.00 -1.67
C ILE A 304 -21.81 -3.16 -2.90
N HIS A 305 -22.70 -2.16 -2.71
CA HIS A 305 -23.22 -1.32 -3.80
C HIS A 305 -22.88 0.16 -3.61
N LEU A 306 -21.66 0.45 -3.17
CA LEU A 306 -21.25 1.81 -2.83
C LEU A 306 -21.37 2.78 -4.02
N ASP A 307 -21.11 2.31 -5.25
CA ASP A 307 -21.32 3.06 -6.50
C ASP A 307 -22.74 3.58 -6.65
N ARG A 308 -23.74 2.75 -6.33
CA ARG A 308 -25.17 3.14 -6.37
C ARG A 308 -25.51 4.15 -5.28
N TYR A 309 -24.94 3.96 -4.09
CA TYR A 309 -25.23 4.85 -2.95
C TYR A 309 -24.58 6.22 -3.11
N THR A 310 -23.37 6.30 -3.64
CA THR A 310 -22.75 7.58 -4.02
C THR A 310 -23.54 8.29 -5.12
N GLY A 311 -24.10 7.54 -6.08
CA GLY A 311 -25.02 8.09 -7.07
C GLY A 311 -26.30 8.68 -6.47
N LYS A 312 -26.86 8.04 -5.42
CA LYS A 312 -28.09 8.52 -4.76
C LYS A 312 -27.88 9.83 -4.00
N VAL A 313 -26.77 9.99 -3.27
CA VAL A 313 -26.52 11.21 -2.48
C VAL A 313 -26.29 12.45 -3.35
N ASN A 314 -25.95 12.27 -4.60
CA ASN A 314 -25.73 13.32 -5.59
C ASN A 314 -26.95 13.62 -6.47
N GLN A 315 -28.07 12.87 -6.31
CA GLN A 315 -29.30 13.21 -7.03
C GLN A 315 -30.01 14.35 -6.30
N PRO A 316 -30.56 15.33 -7.04
CA PRO A 316 -31.40 16.35 -6.42
C PRO A 316 -32.59 15.69 -5.77
N ASP A 317 -32.95 16.17 -4.57
CA ASP A 317 -34.18 15.75 -3.88
C ASP A 317 -35.38 15.92 -4.83
N LYS A 318 -36.09 14.81 -5.07
CA LYS A 318 -37.27 14.81 -5.95
C LYS A 318 -38.49 15.36 -5.18
#